data_36a1f94b0e7d68ef84fe0c5ffd0e6073
#
_entry.id   36a1f94b0e7d68ef84fe0c5ffd0e6073
#
_cell.length_a   1.000
_cell.length_b   1.000
_cell.length_c   1.000
_cell.angle_alpha   90.00
_cell.angle_beta   90.00
_cell.angle_gamma   90.00
#
_symmetry.space_group_name_H-M   'P 1'
#
loop_
_entity.id
_entity.type
_entity.pdbx_description
1 polymer ?
#
loop_
_entity_poly.entity_id
_entity_poly.type
_entity_poly.pdbx_seq_one_letter_code
_entity_poly.pdbx_strand_id
1 'polypeptide(L)'
;LWATWCAPCVREMPSLDALQGRLGGEEFEVVALSLDRGGRNVVQPFFDRVGVRNLTMYLDPQSAAMGTLKPRGLPTTLVIDRDGFELGRLEGDAEWDSEEAVRMLRHFIDQGVRPPRMMRTGG
;
A
#
# COMPACT_ATOMS: atom_id res chain seq x y z
N LEU A 1 -0.99 -0.55 5.06
CA LEU A 1 -0.79 -1.10 6.41
C LEU A 1 -1.53 -2.42 6.52
N TRP A 2 -0.84 -3.46 6.94
CA TRP A 2 -1.43 -4.79 7.00
C TRP A 2 -0.73 -5.65 8.05
N ALA A 3 -1.28 -6.83 8.30
CA ALA A 3 -0.66 -7.81 9.18
C ALA A 3 -1.09 -9.21 8.77
N THR A 4 -0.25 -10.21 9.07
CA THR A 4 -0.54 -11.60 8.70
C THR A 4 -1.75 -12.16 9.45
N TRP A 5 -2.08 -11.59 10.61
CA TRP A 5 -3.21 -12.03 11.43
C TRP A 5 -4.52 -11.32 11.06
N CYS A 6 -4.49 -10.45 10.08
CA CYS A 6 -5.66 -9.67 9.66
C CYS A 6 -6.29 -10.33 8.44
N ALA A 7 -7.45 -10.97 8.60
CA ALA A 7 -8.08 -11.71 7.51
C ALA A 7 -8.35 -10.89 6.24
N PRO A 8 -8.96 -9.70 6.33
CA PRO A 8 -9.16 -8.91 5.11
C PRO A 8 -7.85 -8.45 4.49
N CYS A 9 -6.79 -8.25 5.30
CA CYS A 9 -5.47 -7.92 4.74
C CYS A 9 -4.96 -9.08 3.90
N VAL A 10 -5.10 -10.30 4.42
CA VAL A 10 -4.65 -11.49 3.71
C VAL A 10 -5.41 -11.65 2.40
N ARG A 11 -6.70 -11.35 2.39
CA ARG A 11 -7.52 -11.47 1.17
C ARG A 11 -7.04 -10.54 0.06
N GLU A 12 -6.55 -9.34 0.39
CA GLU A 12 -6.15 -8.40 -0.66
C GLU A 12 -4.70 -8.56 -1.12
N MET A 13 -3.88 -9.32 -0.38
CA MET A 13 -2.46 -9.45 -0.73
C MET A 13 -2.20 -9.93 -2.16
N PRO A 14 -2.92 -10.91 -2.68
CA PRO A 14 -2.67 -11.31 -4.07
C PRO A 14 -2.89 -10.18 -5.06
N SER A 15 -3.90 -9.34 -4.83
CA SER A 15 -4.15 -8.23 -5.75
C SER A 15 -3.09 -7.14 -5.64
N LEU A 16 -2.57 -6.91 -4.44
CA LEU A 16 -1.48 -5.96 -4.26
C LEU A 16 -0.20 -6.46 -4.92
N ASP A 17 0.08 -7.75 -4.79
CA ASP A 17 1.25 -8.35 -5.42
C ASP A 17 1.14 -8.27 -6.94
N ALA A 18 -0.04 -8.57 -7.50
CA ALA A 18 -0.29 -8.45 -8.92
C ALA A 18 -0.16 -7.00 -9.40
N LEU A 19 -0.65 -6.05 -8.60
CA LEU A 19 -0.55 -4.64 -8.93
C LEU A 19 0.92 -4.22 -9.00
N GLN A 20 1.72 -4.63 -8.04
CA GLN A 20 3.16 -4.33 -8.05
C GLN A 20 3.81 -4.90 -9.31
N GLY A 21 3.46 -6.12 -9.68
CA GLY A 21 4.00 -6.74 -10.88
C GLY A 21 3.59 -6.01 -12.15
N ARG A 22 2.41 -5.44 -12.16
CA ARG A 22 1.88 -4.77 -13.35
C ARG A 22 2.35 -3.32 -13.50
N LEU A 23 2.36 -2.56 -12.41
CA LEU A 23 2.67 -1.13 -12.44
C LEU A 23 3.98 -0.75 -11.77
N GLY A 24 4.57 -1.64 -11.00
CA GLY A 24 5.76 -1.31 -10.23
C GLY A 24 6.95 -0.94 -11.10
N GLY A 25 7.75 -0.02 -10.61
CA GLY A 25 8.91 0.45 -11.35
C GLY A 25 9.41 1.74 -10.73
N GLU A 26 10.07 2.55 -11.55
CA GLU A 26 10.66 3.80 -11.05
C GLU A 26 9.62 4.85 -10.67
N GLU A 27 8.42 4.74 -11.21
CA GLU A 27 7.39 5.74 -10.98
C GLU A 27 6.30 5.33 -10.02
N PHE A 28 6.31 4.09 -9.60
CA PHE A 28 5.25 3.57 -8.74
C PHE A 28 5.74 2.39 -7.92
N GLU A 29 5.34 2.35 -6.68
CA GLU A 29 5.61 1.18 -5.85
C GLU A 29 4.46 0.94 -4.88
N VAL A 30 4.10 -0.33 -4.71
CA VAL A 30 3.20 -0.75 -3.65
C VAL A 30 4.06 -1.01 -2.43
N VAL A 31 3.84 -0.26 -1.37
CA VAL A 31 4.53 -0.45 -0.10
C VAL A 31 3.57 -1.13 0.87
N ALA A 32 3.69 -2.44 0.99
CA ALA A 32 2.86 -3.21 1.92
C ALA A 32 3.60 -3.29 3.24
N LEU A 33 3.28 -2.37 4.14
CA LEU A 33 3.98 -2.23 5.42
C LEU A 33 3.33 -3.12 6.47
N SER A 34 4.06 -4.13 6.93
CA SER A 34 3.56 -5.07 7.93
C SER A 34 3.72 -4.53 9.34
N LEU A 35 2.65 -4.64 10.11
CA LEU A 35 2.65 -4.26 11.52
C LEU A 35 2.90 -5.47 12.44
N ASP A 36 3.22 -6.63 11.88
CA ASP A 36 3.46 -7.82 12.68
C ASP A 36 4.65 -7.62 13.61
N ARG A 37 4.45 -7.91 14.88
CA ARG A 37 5.51 -7.76 15.86
C ARG A 37 6.68 -8.71 15.61
N GLY A 38 6.40 -9.87 15.05
CA GLY A 38 7.43 -10.85 14.75
C GLY A 38 8.28 -10.48 13.54
N GLY A 39 7.89 -9.43 12.80
CA GLY A 39 8.68 -8.96 11.68
C GLY A 39 8.91 -10.01 10.63
N ARG A 40 10.15 -10.08 10.13
CA ARG A 40 10.52 -11.01 9.08
C ARG A 40 10.20 -12.46 9.42
N ASN A 41 10.35 -12.84 10.68
CA ASN A 41 10.12 -14.22 11.10
C ASN A 41 8.68 -14.68 10.86
N VAL A 42 7.75 -13.75 10.78
CA VAL A 42 6.34 -14.05 10.56
C VAL A 42 5.97 -13.77 9.11
N VAL A 43 6.48 -12.69 8.56
CA VAL A 43 6.08 -12.23 7.22
C VAL A 43 6.68 -13.09 6.11
N GLN A 44 7.95 -13.49 6.24
CA GLN A 44 8.57 -14.30 5.18
C GLN A 44 7.86 -15.64 4.97
N PRO A 45 7.58 -16.41 6.03
CA PRO A 45 6.84 -17.67 5.82
C PRO A 45 5.46 -17.44 5.23
N PHE A 46 4.82 -16.30 5.57
CA PHE A 46 3.54 -15.96 5.00
C PHE A 46 3.67 -15.69 3.50
N PHE A 47 4.65 -14.88 3.09
CA PHE A 47 4.90 -14.59 1.68
C PHE A 47 5.15 -15.89 0.91
N ASP A 48 5.95 -16.78 1.49
CA ASP A 48 6.28 -18.05 0.83
C ASP A 48 5.02 -18.90 0.66
N ARG A 49 4.17 -18.95 1.67
CA ARG A 49 2.96 -19.76 1.65
C ARG A 49 1.94 -19.26 0.65
N VAL A 50 1.76 -17.96 0.55
CA VAL A 50 0.75 -17.40 -0.35
C VAL A 50 1.29 -17.02 -1.72
N GLY A 51 2.58 -17.18 -1.94
CA GLY A 51 3.17 -16.95 -3.24
C GLY A 51 3.38 -15.50 -3.63
N VAL A 52 3.67 -14.65 -2.65
CA VAL A 52 4.00 -13.25 -2.94
C VAL A 52 5.36 -13.21 -3.65
N ARG A 53 5.42 -12.54 -4.79
CA ARG A 53 6.63 -12.50 -5.61
C ARG A 53 7.13 -11.11 -5.93
N ASN A 54 6.24 -10.17 -6.03
CA ASN A 54 6.56 -8.83 -6.52
C ASN A 54 6.71 -7.78 -5.43
N LEU A 55 6.10 -8.02 -4.27
CA LEU A 55 6.16 -7.06 -3.18
C LEU A 55 7.48 -7.15 -2.44
N THR A 56 8.06 -6.00 -2.16
CA THR A 56 9.19 -5.91 -1.24
C THR A 56 8.65 -6.01 0.19
N MET A 57 9.41 -6.65 1.07
CA MET A 57 9.00 -6.78 2.47
C MET A 57 9.35 -5.50 3.22
N TYR A 58 8.33 -4.79 3.68
CA TYR A 58 8.51 -3.62 4.54
C TYR A 58 7.91 -3.94 5.91
N LEU A 59 8.64 -3.61 6.95
CA LEU A 59 8.30 -4.02 8.30
C LEU A 59 8.23 -2.84 9.26
N ASP A 60 7.22 -2.84 10.11
CA ASP A 60 7.05 -1.85 11.16
C ASP A 60 6.62 -2.58 12.44
N PRO A 61 7.52 -3.39 13.02
CA PRO A 61 7.14 -4.27 14.14
C PRO A 61 6.71 -3.52 15.40
N GLN A 62 7.04 -2.26 15.51
CA GLN A 62 6.64 -1.45 16.65
C GLN A 62 5.41 -0.60 16.37
N SER A 63 4.84 -0.76 15.16
CA SER A 63 3.62 -0.05 14.76
C SER A 63 3.73 1.47 14.86
N ALA A 64 4.90 2.01 14.53
CA ALA A 64 5.11 3.45 14.58
C ALA A 64 4.16 4.18 13.63
N ALA A 65 3.84 3.57 12.49
CA ALA A 65 2.96 4.15 11.49
C ALA A 65 1.54 4.36 12.02
N MET A 66 1.11 3.59 13.03
CA MET A 66 -0.22 3.76 13.60
C MET A 66 -0.39 5.15 14.21
N GLY A 67 0.64 5.64 14.88
CA GLY A 67 0.60 6.96 15.48
C GLY A 67 0.68 8.08 14.47
N THR A 68 1.43 7.84 13.38
CA THR A 68 1.65 8.85 12.35
C THR A 68 0.48 8.95 11.37
N LEU A 69 0.01 7.79 10.90
CA LEU A 69 -1.01 7.73 9.84
C LEU A 69 -2.42 7.58 10.38
N LYS A 70 -2.54 7.14 11.62
CA LYS A 70 -3.81 7.02 12.34
C LYS A 70 -4.89 6.29 11.56
N PRO A 71 -4.63 5.06 11.11
CA PRO A 71 -5.65 4.28 10.43
C PRO A 71 -6.72 3.87 11.45
N ARG A 72 -7.95 3.72 10.98
CA ARG A 72 -9.04 3.27 11.85
C ARG A 72 -9.04 1.76 12.03
N GLY A 73 -8.40 1.05 11.13
CA GLY A 73 -8.32 -0.40 11.19
C GLY A 73 -7.42 -0.89 10.09
N LEU A 74 -7.36 -2.21 9.92
CA LEU A 74 -6.56 -2.82 8.88
C LEU A 74 -7.44 -3.64 7.94
N PRO A 75 -7.14 -3.67 6.66
CA PRO A 75 -6.08 -2.90 6.03
C PRO A 75 -6.51 -1.45 5.82
N THR A 76 -5.55 -0.57 5.83
CA THR A 76 -5.75 0.81 5.39
C THR A 76 -4.73 1.09 4.31
N THR A 77 -5.20 1.61 3.19
CA THR A 77 -4.35 1.86 2.03
C THR A 77 -4.37 3.34 1.72
N LEU A 78 -3.19 3.92 1.58
CA LEU A 78 -3.06 5.33 1.25
C LEU A 78 -2.42 5.45 -0.12
N VAL A 79 -2.89 6.41 -0.89
CA VAL A 79 -2.21 6.79 -2.13
C VAL A 79 -1.39 8.02 -1.80
N ILE A 80 -0.09 7.93 -2.00
CA ILE A 80 0.84 8.99 -1.62
C ILE A 80 1.62 9.40 -2.86
N ASP A 81 1.75 10.72 -3.06
CA ASP A 81 2.48 11.21 -4.23
C ASP A 81 3.99 11.25 -3.98
N ARG A 82 4.75 11.66 -4.99
CA ARG A 82 6.21 11.68 -4.93
C ARG A 82 6.78 12.59 -3.87
N ASP A 83 6.01 13.55 -3.43
CA ASP A 83 6.46 14.51 -2.43
C ASP A 83 6.00 14.12 -1.02
N GLY A 84 5.34 12.97 -0.90
CA GLY A 84 4.91 12.46 0.39
C GLY A 84 3.53 12.91 0.83
N PHE A 85 2.74 13.52 -0.07
CA PHE A 85 1.41 13.96 0.27
C PHE A 85 0.39 12.85 0.08
N GLU A 86 -0.48 12.68 1.04
CA GLU A 86 -1.56 11.71 0.95
C GLU A 86 -2.64 12.26 0.01
N LEU A 87 -2.90 11.53 -1.07
CA LEU A 87 -3.92 11.91 -2.05
C LEU A 87 -5.28 11.33 -1.72
N GLY A 88 -5.29 10.20 -1.03
CA GLY A 88 -6.51 9.56 -0.60
C GLY A 88 -6.20 8.33 0.21
N ARG A 89 -7.23 7.76 0.83
CA ARG A 89 -7.09 6.51 1.57
C ARG A 89 -8.36 5.72 1.51
N LEU A 90 -8.18 4.40 1.59
CA LEU A 90 -9.28 3.46 1.64
C LEU A 90 -9.11 2.59 2.87
N GLU A 91 -10.15 2.47 3.66
CA GLU A 91 -10.16 1.58 4.80
C GLU A 91 -10.91 0.33 4.41
N GLY A 92 -10.31 -0.82 4.66
CA GLY A 92 -10.86 -2.10 4.24
C GLY A 92 -10.16 -2.63 3.00
N ASP A 93 -10.45 -3.90 2.67
CA ASP A 93 -9.78 -4.54 1.55
C ASP A 93 -10.42 -4.18 0.21
N ALA A 94 -9.64 -4.34 -0.84
CA ALA A 94 -10.09 -4.05 -2.20
C ALA A 94 -9.34 -4.94 -3.16
N GLU A 95 -9.83 -4.99 -4.40
CA GLU A 95 -9.15 -5.68 -5.47
C GLU A 95 -8.30 -4.67 -6.22
N TRP A 96 -7.06 -4.55 -5.81
CA TRP A 96 -6.16 -3.50 -6.28
C TRP A 96 -5.67 -3.68 -7.71
N ASP A 97 -5.80 -4.88 -8.25
CA ASP A 97 -5.45 -5.15 -9.65
C ASP A 97 -6.66 -5.10 -10.58
N SER A 98 -7.80 -4.61 -10.11
CA SER A 98 -8.97 -4.43 -10.95
C SER A 98 -8.71 -3.35 -12.00
N GLU A 99 -9.45 -3.38 -13.10
CA GLU A 99 -9.28 -2.38 -14.15
C GLU A 99 -9.55 -0.96 -13.63
N GLU A 100 -10.51 -0.83 -12.74
CA GLU A 100 -10.83 0.47 -12.15
C GLU A 100 -9.69 1.00 -11.30
N ALA A 101 -9.12 0.15 -10.45
CA ALA A 101 -8.01 0.55 -9.60
C ALA A 101 -6.79 0.90 -10.43
N VAL A 102 -6.49 0.06 -11.42
CA VAL A 102 -5.33 0.30 -12.29
C VAL A 102 -5.50 1.60 -13.06
N ARG A 103 -6.68 1.87 -13.57
CA ARG A 103 -6.95 3.11 -14.31
C ARG A 103 -6.75 4.33 -13.44
N MET A 104 -7.25 4.29 -12.21
CA MET A 104 -7.09 5.38 -11.26
C MET A 104 -5.61 5.63 -10.97
N LEU A 105 -4.86 4.56 -10.68
CA LEU A 105 -3.46 4.69 -10.34
C LEU A 105 -2.62 5.17 -11.51
N ARG A 106 -2.92 4.68 -12.73
CA ARG A 106 -2.22 5.16 -13.92
C ARG A 106 -2.43 6.64 -14.13
N HIS A 107 -3.62 7.12 -13.81
CA HIS A 107 -3.91 8.55 -13.93
C HIS A 107 -2.92 9.36 -13.08
N PHE A 108 -2.72 8.96 -11.83
CA PHE A 108 -1.79 9.65 -10.96
C PHE A 108 -0.34 9.48 -11.42
N ILE A 109 0.03 8.29 -11.87
CA ILE A 109 1.38 8.03 -12.36
C ILE A 109 1.68 8.89 -13.57
N ASP A 110 0.77 8.92 -14.53
CA ASP A 110 0.96 9.65 -15.78
C ASP A 110 1.05 11.15 -15.59
N GLN A 111 0.35 11.67 -14.60
CA GLN A 111 0.42 13.08 -14.30
C GLN A 111 1.66 13.45 -13.49
N GLY A 112 2.33 12.44 -13.04
CA GLY A 112 3.55 12.63 -12.27
C GLY A 112 3.30 13.26 -10.94
N VAL A 113 2.22 12.98 -10.32
CA VAL A 113 1.79 13.73 -9.56
C VAL A 113 0.86 13.89 -8.56
N ARG A 114 0.91 14.78 -7.83
CA ARG A 114 0.07 15.27 -6.78
C ARG A 114 -0.83 16.37 -7.32
N PRO A 115 -1.86 16.77 -6.56
CA PRO A 115 -2.71 17.90 -6.94
C PRO A 115 -1.90 19.15 -7.16
N PRO A 116 -2.41 20.10 -7.94
CA PRO A 116 -1.71 21.34 -8.21
C PRO A 116 -1.24 22.02 -6.92
N ARG A 117 0.00 22.52 -6.96
CA ARG A 117 0.58 23.11 -5.79
C ARG A 117 -0.20 24.26 -5.21
N MET A 118 -0.73 25.08 -6.06
CA MET A 118 -1.45 26.26 -5.58
C MET A 118 -2.61 25.87 -4.68
N MET A 119 -3.10 24.67 -4.82
CA MET A 119 -4.19 24.22 -3.98
C MET A 119 -3.73 23.93 -2.57
N ARG A 120 -2.43 23.67 -2.42
CA ARG A 120 -1.88 23.40 -1.10
C ARG A 120 -1.35 24.63 -0.42
N THR A 121 -0.75 25.45 -1.21
CA THR A 121 -0.11 26.64 -0.66
C THR A 121 -1.12 27.69 -0.31
N GLY A 122 -2.20 27.47 -0.86
CA GLY A 122 -3.18 28.38 -0.59
C GLY A 122 -3.50 29.12 -0.58
N GLY A 123 -2.77 28.41 -0.81
CA GLY A 123 -2.61 28.56 -0.82
C GLY A 123 -2.31 28.70 -0.87
#